data_663ef74f55400a5d8a7f8dfbf3b0e3ef
#
_entry.id   663ef74f55400a5d8a7f8dfbf3b0e3ef
#
_cell.length_a   1.000
_cell.length_b   1.000
_cell.length_c   1.000
_cell.angle_alpha   90.00
_cell.angle_beta   90.00
_cell.angle_gamma   90.00
#
_symmetry.space_group_name_H-M   'P 1'
#
loop_
_entity.id
_entity.type
_entity.pdbx_description
1 polymer ?
#
loop_
_entity_poly.entity_id
_entity_poly.type
_entity_poly.pdbx_seq_one_letter_code
_entity_poly.pdbx_strand_id
1 'polypeptide(L)'
;MIFKEVFMKKLLTLVLALTTLALVGCGGGADNAGGKSEKVIKVGASPVPHAEILEVVKPELAKEGIKLEIVEFNDYVQPNLATNDKEIDANFFQHEPYLKNFVTEHPELKLANVLGVHVEPMGIYSHKIKNINEVKDGAQVSIPSDPTNGGRALLLLERAGLLKLKGGVGAAATVQDVVDNPKKLQFKEIEAPQLPRTLDDVDISVINTNWAMQADLVPTRDALFMEDKTSPYVNILVVRQGDENRPEIQALMKALHSEAVKNFINEKYKGAIIPAF
;
A
#
# COMPACT_ATOMS: atom_id res chain seq x y z
N MET A 1 11.70 66.33 37.65
CA MET A 1 10.66 65.27 37.67
C MET A 1 9.34 65.73 36.99
N ILE A 2 9.11 67.00 36.83
CA ILE A 2 7.85 67.56 36.25
C ILE A 2 7.83 67.49 34.68
N PHE A 3 8.95 67.53 34.01
CA PHE A 3 9.02 67.52 32.55
C PHE A 3 8.69 66.16 31.89
N LYS A 4 8.88 65.03 32.58
CA LYS A 4 8.56 63.71 32.08
C LYS A 4 7.05 63.42 32.06
N GLU A 5 6.32 63.91 33.00
CA GLU A 5 4.87 63.68 33.08
C GLU A 5 4.04 64.45 32.04
N VAL A 6 4.51 65.66 31.69
CA VAL A 6 3.81 66.48 30.66
C VAL A 6 4.03 65.91 29.25
N PHE A 7 5.20 65.35 28.97
CA PHE A 7 5.50 64.71 27.68
C PHE A 7 4.70 63.41 27.50
N MET A 8 4.56 62.62 28.55
CA MET A 8 3.81 61.33 28.51
C MET A 8 2.33 61.53 28.37
N LYS A 9 1.75 62.59 28.96
CA LYS A 9 0.30 62.94 28.80
C LYS A 9 -0.03 63.45 27.41
N LYS A 10 0.89 64.18 26.73
CA LYS A 10 0.71 64.64 25.34
C LYS A 10 0.87 63.51 24.32
N LEU A 11 1.70 62.50 24.63
CA LEU A 11 1.87 61.33 23.74
C LEU A 11 0.65 60.39 23.85
N LEU A 12 0.03 60.27 25.01
CA LEU A 12 -1.16 59.43 25.19
C LEU A 12 -2.40 60.04 24.54
N THR A 13 -2.49 61.39 24.45
CA THR A 13 -3.63 62.07 23.78
C THR A 13 -3.50 62.04 22.26
N LEU A 14 -2.27 61.92 21.71
CA LEU A 14 -2.05 61.82 20.27
C LEU A 14 -2.34 60.41 19.74
N VAL A 15 -2.11 59.37 20.55
CA VAL A 15 -2.39 57.97 20.18
C VAL A 15 -3.87 57.68 20.23
N LEU A 16 -4.65 58.36 21.10
CA LEU A 16 -6.11 58.14 21.20
C LEU A 16 -6.90 58.86 20.08
N ALA A 17 -6.29 59.88 19.42
CA ALA A 17 -6.91 60.62 18.31
C ALA A 17 -6.73 59.96 16.93
N LEU A 18 -5.77 59.00 16.82
CA LEU A 18 -5.52 58.26 15.57
C LEU A 18 -6.31 56.95 15.46
N THR A 19 -6.96 56.50 16.53
CA THR A 19 -7.73 55.24 16.54
C THR A 19 -9.20 55.40 16.20
N THR A 20 -9.72 56.60 16.01
CA THR A 20 -11.13 56.85 15.70
C THR A 20 -11.44 57.16 14.23
N LEU A 21 -10.45 57.15 13.31
CA LEU A 21 -10.68 57.45 11.87
C LEU A 21 -10.64 56.21 10.95
N ALA A 22 -10.65 54.99 11.51
CA ALA A 22 -10.59 53.76 10.69
C ALA A 22 -11.91 52.96 10.62
N LEU A 23 -13.05 53.55 10.93
CA LEU A 23 -14.36 52.84 11.01
C LEU A 23 -15.45 53.35 10.07
N VAL A 24 -15.11 54.14 9.04
CA VAL A 24 -16.12 54.49 8.03
C VAL A 24 -15.50 54.36 6.64
N GLY A 25 -15.79 53.24 6.01
CA GLY A 25 -15.46 53.03 4.60
C GLY A 25 -15.25 51.59 4.23
N CYS A 26 -16.31 50.87 3.95
CA CYS A 26 -16.49 50.03 2.76
C CYS A 26 -17.69 49.11 2.96
N GLY A 27 -18.89 49.62 2.68
CA GLY A 27 -19.97 48.81 2.14
C GLY A 27 -19.62 48.53 0.68
N GLY A 28 -18.94 47.44 0.42
CA GLY A 28 -18.66 46.90 -0.90
C GLY A 28 -18.79 45.40 -0.81
N GLY A 29 -19.63 44.80 -1.62
CA GLY A 29 -20.00 43.40 -1.63
C GLY A 29 -18.78 42.50 -1.52
N ALA A 30 -18.69 41.81 -0.42
CA ALA A 30 -17.87 40.59 -0.35
C ALA A 30 -18.65 39.54 -1.15
N ASP A 31 -18.29 39.40 -2.42
CA ASP A 31 -18.48 38.13 -3.10
C ASP A 31 -17.88 37.08 -2.21
N ASN A 32 -18.76 36.38 -1.54
CA ASN A 32 -18.42 35.16 -0.82
C ASN A 32 -18.09 34.13 -1.88
N ALA A 33 -16.91 34.24 -2.49
CA ALA A 33 -16.26 33.14 -3.14
C ALA A 33 -16.02 32.12 -2.02
N GLY A 34 -17.02 31.28 -1.77
CA GLY A 34 -16.96 30.12 -0.95
C GLY A 34 -15.93 29.17 -1.55
N GLY A 35 -14.66 29.46 -1.32
CA GLY A 35 -13.59 28.52 -1.54
C GLY A 35 -13.92 27.31 -0.67
N LYS A 36 -14.45 26.24 -1.27
CA LYS A 36 -14.48 24.94 -0.61
C LYS A 36 -13.06 24.70 -0.14
N SER A 37 -12.85 24.62 1.18
CA SER A 37 -11.55 24.23 1.71
C SER A 37 -11.21 22.88 1.06
N GLU A 38 -10.09 22.83 0.35
CA GLU A 38 -9.63 21.63 -0.29
C GLU A 38 -9.47 20.56 0.79
N LYS A 39 -10.16 19.44 0.63
CA LYS A 39 -10.08 18.33 1.56
C LYS A 39 -8.86 17.49 1.18
N VAL A 40 -7.98 17.23 2.13
CA VAL A 40 -6.79 16.41 1.92
C VAL A 40 -7.07 15.00 2.43
N ILE A 41 -6.71 14.00 1.64
CA ILE A 41 -6.66 12.59 2.04
C ILE A 41 -5.25 12.05 1.82
N LYS A 42 -4.68 11.41 2.84
CA LYS A 42 -3.36 10.79 2.78
C LYS A 42 -3.51 9.28 2.67
N VAL A 43 -2.91 8.67 1.65
CA VAL A 43 -2.97 7.22 1.43
C VAL A 43 -1.57 6.64 1.38
N GLY A 44 -1.29 5.69 2.27
CA GLY A 44 -0.04 4.93 2.28
C GLY A 44 -0.08 3.82 1.23
N ALA A 45 1.00 3.66 0.47
CA ALA A 45 1.06 2.70 -0.62
C ALA A 45 2.47 2.15 -0.84
N SER A 46 2.60 0.94 -1.40
CA SER A 46 3.86 0.52 -2.00
C SER A 46 4.10 1.30 -3.30
N PRO A 47 5.36 1.60 -3.68
CA PRO A 47 5.64 2.39 -4.88
C PRO A 47 4.99 1.80 -6.15
N VAL A 48 5.12 0.49 -6.37
CA VAL A 48 4.57 -0.25 -7.53
C VAL A 48 3.79 -1.46 -7.03
N PRO A 49 2.58 -1.72 -7.53
CA PRO A 49 1.77 -0.95 -8.47
C PRO A 49 0.88 0.10 -7.78
N HIS A 50 0.81 0.10 -6.45
CA HIS A 50 -0.23 0.75 -5.66
C HIS A 50 -0.19 2.29 -5.79
N ALA A 51 0.99 2.91 -5.57
CA ALA A 51 1.13 4.36 -5.75
C ALA A 51 0.86 4.77 -7.21
N GLU A 52 1.29 3.99 -8.19
CA GLU A 52 1.02 4.26 -9.60
C GLU A 52 -0.48 4.21 -9.93
N ILE A 53 -1.24 3.28 -9.33
CA ILE A 53 -2.70 3.22 -9.46
C ILE A 53 -3.35 4.44 -8.78
N LEU A 54 -2.86 4.86 -7.62
CA LEU A 54 -3.34 6.06 -6.94
C LEU A 54 -3.07 7.34 -7.73
N GLU A 55 -1.96 7.42 -8.47
CA GLU A 55 -1.70 8.57 -9.36
C GLU A 55 -2.77 8.71 -10.46
N VAL A 56 -3.33 7.61 -10.95
CA VAL A 56 -4.41 7.63 -11.96
C VAL A 56 -5.68 8.28 -11.42
N VAL A 57 -5.98 8.12 -10.13
CA VAL A 57 -7.23 8.65 -9.54
C VAL A 57 -7.11 10.09 -9.03
N LYS A 58 -5.90 10.64 -8.88
CA LYS A 58 -5.69 12.03 -8.42
C LYS A 58 -6.51 13.07 -9.19
N PRO A 59 -6.51 13.08 -10.55
CA PRO A 59 -7.27 14.07 -11.30
C PRO A 59 -8.79 13.98 -11.10
N GLU A 60 -9.31 12.78 -10.83
CA GLU A 60 -10.73 12.56 -10.58
C GLU A 60 -11.12 13.11 -9.20
N LEU A 61 -10.35 12.78 -8.18
CA LEU A 61 -10.55 13.30 -6.82
C LEU A 61 -10.45 14.84 -6.77
N ALA A 62 -9.50 15.43 -7.51
CA ALA A 62 -9.34 16.88 -7.58
C ALA A 62 -10.59 17.59 -8.13
N LYS A 63 -11.33 16.97 -9.08
CA LYS A 63 -12.61 17.51 -9.57
C LYS A 63 -13.68 17.56 -8.47
N GLU A 64 -13.59 16.69 -7.47
CA GLU A 64 -14.48 16.67 -6.30
C GLU A 64 -13.97 17.57 -5.15
N GLY A 65 -12.87 18.31 -5.36
CA GLY A 65 -12.24 19.17 -4.36
C GLY A 65 -11.46 18.40 -3.29
N ILE A 66 -10.97 17.18 -3.65
CA ILE A 66 -10.19 16.32 -2.77
C ILE A 66 -8.76 16.26 -3.31
N LYS A 67 -7.78 16.64 -2.48
CA LYS A 67 -6.36 16.49 -2.75
C LYS A 67 -5.89 15.14 -2.21
N LEU A 68 -5.41 14.25 -3.09
CA LEU A 68 -4.79 12.99 -2.70
C LEU A 68 -3.29 13.18 -2.49
N GLU A 69 -2.81 12.91 -1.29
CA GLU A 69 -1.39 12.81 -0.94
C GLU A 69 -1.02 11.33 -0.79
N ILE A 70 -0.05 10.87 -1.57
CA ILE A 70 0.44 9.49 -1.54
C ILE A 70 1.71 9.45 -0.69
N VAL A 71 1.73 8.55 0.30
CA VAL A 71 2.87 8.30 1.17
C VAL A 71 3.42 6.91 0.85
N GLU A 72 4.62 6.85 0.28
CA GLU A 72 5.22 5.57 -0.09
C GLU A 72 5.88 4.88 1.09
N PHE A 73 5.66 3.56 1.21
CA PHE A 73 6.25 2.67 2.19
C PHE A 73 6.99 1.53 1.52
N ASN A 74 8.13 1.16 2.09
CA ASN A 74 8.99 0.09 1.59
C ASN A 74 9.00 -1.15 2.50
N ASP A 75 7.92 -1.37 3.24
CA ASP A 75 7.67 -2.53 4.10
C ASP A 75 6.16 -2.80 4.21
N TYR A 76 5.77 -3.91 4.87
CA TYR A 76 4.38 -4.29 5.03
C TYR A 76 3.81 -4.02 6.44
N VAL A 77 4.62 -3.52 7.38
CA VAL A 77 4.22 -3.28 8.78
C VAL A 77 3.75 -1.84 8.97
N GLN A 78 4.60 -0.88 8.58
CA GLN A 78 4.40 0.54 8.84
C GLN A 78 3.08 1.11 8.28
N PRO A 79 2.58 0.73 7.07
CA PRO A 79 1.34 1.31 6.57
C PRO A 79 0.13 1.04 7.48
N ASN A 80 0.04 -0.14 8.10
CA ASN A 80 -1.04 -0.46 9.03
C ASN A 80 -0.93 0.33 10.33
N LEU A 81 0.27 0.48 10.89
CA LEU A 81 0.53 1.29 12.07
C LEU A 81 0.20 2.77 11.81
N ALA A 82 0.73 3.35 10.73
CA ALA A 82 0.47 4.73 10.34
C ALA A 82 -1.02 5.02 10.09
N THR A 83 -1.78 4.04 9.54
CA THR A 83 -3.23 4.15 9.39
C THR A 83 -3.91 4.21 10.75
N ASN A 84 -3.57 3.29 11.66
CA ASN A 84 -4.15 3.26 13.00
C ASN A 84 -3.83 4.55 13.77
N ASP A 85 -2.61 5.03 13.69
CA ASP A 85 -2.10 6.19 14.44
C ASP A 85 -2.53 7.55 13.83
N LYS A 86 -3.34 7.51 12.76
CA LYS A 86 -3.88 8.70 12.06
C LYS A 86 -2.83 9.55 11.35
N GLU A 87 -1.66 9.01 11.05
CA GLU A 87 -0.64 9.67 10.24
C GLU A 87 -1.05 9.69 8.76
N ILE A 88 -1.78 8.64 8.33
CA ILE A 88 -2.45 8.53 7.04
C ILE A 88 -3.93 8.15 7.23
N ASP A 89 -4.76 8.44 6.22
CA ASP A 89 -6.21 8.17 6.28
C ASP A 89 -6.56 6.75 5.86
N ALA A 90 -5.82 6.19 4.91
CA ALA A 90 -5.98 4.85 4.38
C ALA A 90 -4.65 4.25 3.97
N ASN A 91 -4.60 2.93 3.77
CA ASN A 91 -3.49 2.29 3.07
C ASN A 91 -3.96 1.39 1.94
N PHE A 92 -3.09 1.24 0.95
CA PHE A 92 -3.29 0.40 -0.22
C PHE A 92 -1.97 -0.26 -0.58
N PHE A 93 -1.73 -1.49 -0.07
CA PHE A 93 -0.46 -2.22 -0.25
C PHE A 93 -0.59 -3.73 -0.01
N GLN A 94 -1.67 -4.19 0.61
CA GLN A 94 -1.83 -5.52 1.19
C GLN A 94 -3.04 -6.26 0.63
N HIS A 95 -3.03 -7.58 0.72
CA HIS A 95 -4.18 -8.42 0.46
C HIS A 95 -4.95 -8.77 1.75
N GLU A 96 -6.20 -9.16 1.60
CA GLU A 96 -7.09 -9.42 2.74
C GLU A 96 -6.57 -10.48 3.74
N PRO A 97 -5.99 -11.63 3.33
CA PRO A 97 -5.42 -12.58 4.28
C PRO A 97 -4.30 -12.00 5.15
N TYR A 98 -3.46 -11.11 4.58
CA TYR A 98 -2.42 -10.42 5.34
C TYR A 98 -3.01 -9.50 6.40
N LEU A 99 -4.00 -8.67 6.04
CA LEU A 99 -4.68 -7.81 7.02
C LEU A 99 -5.29 -8.62 8.17
N LYS A 100 -5.99 -9.72 7.85
CA LYS A 100 -6.62 -10.59 8.87
C LYS A 100 -5.58 -11.14 9.85
N ASN A 101 -4.46 -11.64 9.35
CA ASN A 101 -3.38 -12.13 10.20
C ASN A 101 -2.79 -10.99 11.05
N PHE A 102 -2.49 -9.86 10.41
CA PHE A 102 -1.87 -8.71 11.06
C PHE A 102 -2.71 -8.18 12.24
N VAL A 103 -4.02 -8.00 12.06
CA VAL A 103 -4.90 -7.54 13.15
C VAL A 103 -5.18 -8.63 14.21
N THR A 104 -4.95 -9.89 13.88
CA THR A 104 -4.99 -10.99 14.86
C THR A 104 -3.79 -10.95 15.78
N GLU A 105 -2.62 -10.66 15.23
CA GLU A 105 -1.36 -10.51 15.99
C GLU A 105 -1.32 -9.16 16.74
N HIS A 106 -2.05 -8.15 16.24
CA HIS A 106 -2.13 -6.79 16.79
C HIS A 106 -3.58 -6.39 17.09
N PRO A 107 -4.20 -6.96 18.14
CA PRO A 107 -5.64 -6.77 18.44
C PRO A 107 -6.02 -5.34 18.85
N GLU A 108 -5.03 -4.51 19.17
CA GLU A 108 -5.21 -3.07 19.43
C GLU A 108 -5.53 -2.28 18.15
N LEU A 109 -5.13 -2.77 16.98
CA LEU A 109 -5.37 -2.09 15.71
C LEU A 109 -6.81 -2.30 15.24
N LYS A 110 -7.49 -1.19 14.95
CA LYS A 110 -8.88 -1.19 14.49
C LYS A 110 -8.95 -0.78 13.03
N LEU A 111 -8.63 -1.73 12.16
CA LEU A 111 -8.57 -1.55 10.70
C LEU A 111 -9.70 -2.31 10.02
N ALA A 112 -10.17 -1.78 8.89
CA ALA A 112 -11.24 -2.35 8.08
C ALA A 112 -10.85 -2.37 6.59
N ASN A 113 -11.07 -3.52 5.93
CA ASN A 113 -11.06 -3.62 4.46
C ASN A 113 -12.34 -2.94 3.93
N VAL A 114 -12.19 -2.00 3.00
CA VAL A 114 -13.33 -1.28 2.39
C VAL A 114 -13.46 -1.54 0.89
N LEU A 115 -12.43 -2.04 0.20
CA LEU A 115 -12.47 -2.24 -1.24
C LEU A 115 -11.41 -3.23 -1.70
N GLY A 116 -11.79 -4.22 -2.52
CA GLY A 116 -10.85 -5.02 -3.30
C GLY A 116 -10.54 -4.32 -4.63
N VAL A 117 -9.28 -4.25 -5.04
CA VAL A 117 -8.90 -3.48 -6.25
C VAL A 117 -8.27 -4.37 -7.32
N HIS A 118 -7.26 -5.17 -6.98
CA HIS A 118 -6.54 -5.98 -7.97
C HIS A 118 -5.90 -7.22 -7.34
N VAL A 119 -5.51 -8.14 -8.19
CA VAL A 119 -4.73 -9.34 -7.81
C VAL A 119 -3.30 -9.20 -8.34
N GLU A 120 -2.35 -9.61 -7.52
CA GLU A 120 -0.93 -9.72 -7.85
C GLU A 120 -0.50 -11.19 -7.74
N PRO A 121 -0.49 -11.96 -8.85
CA PRO A 121 -0.05 -13.35 -8.83
C PRO A 121 1.42 -13.47 -8.39
N MET A 122 1.68 -14.17 -7.29
CA MET A 122 3.03 -14.41 -6.77
C MET A 122 3.82 -15.30 -7.73
N GLY A 123 5.13 -15.07 -7.85
CA GLY A 123 5.99 -15.80 -8.77
C GLY A 123 7.21 -16.43 -8.12
N ILE A 124 7.74 -17.47 -8.78
CA ILE A 124 9.04 -18.11 -8.50
C ILE A 124 10.05 -17.61 -9.52
N TYR A 125 11.17 -17.09 -9.06
CA TYR A 125 12.21 -16.47 -9.89
C TYR A 125 13.58 -17.08 -9.66
N SER A 126 14.48 -16.96 -10.64
CA SER A 126 15.87 -17.36 -10.54
C SER A 126 16.77 -16.57 -11.48
N HIS A 127 18.00 -16.30 -11.04
CA HIS A 127 19.08 -15.86 -11.93
C HIS A 127 19.92 -17.03 -12.47
N LYS A 128 19.79 -18.24 -11.89
CA LYS A 128 20.66 -19.40 -12.17
C LYS A 128 20.05 -20.41 -13.17
N ILE A 129 18.71 -20.50 -13.22
CA ILE A 129 18.00 -21.46 -14.09
C ILE A 129 16.93 -20.75 -14.91
N LYS A 130 16.48 -21.38 -15.99
CA LYS A 130 15.47 -20.82 -16.91
C LYS A 130 14.16 -21.60 -16.91
N ASN A 131 14.13 -22.76 -16.29
CA ASN A 131 12.95 -23.61 -16.21
C ASN A 131 12.85 -24.21 -14.80
N ILE A 132 11.64 -24.28 -14.27
CA ILE A 132 11.38 -24.83 -12.92
C ILE A 132 11.84 -26.29 -12.77
N ASN A 133 11.84 -27.06 -13.84
CA ASN A 133 12.30 -28.45 -13.87
C ASN A 133 13.82 -28.60 -13.69
N GLU A 134 14.59 -27.52 -13.83
CA GLU A 134 16.04 -27.50 -13.64
C GLU A 134 16.46 -27.38 -12.17
N VAL A 135 15.51 -27.20 -11.25
CA VAL A 135 15.77 -27.15 -9.81
C VAL A 135 16.45 -28.45 -9.37
N LYS A 136 17.65 -28.34 -8.79
CA LYS A 136 18.49 -29.45 -8.38
C LYS A 136 18.16 -29.92 -6.97
N ASP A 137 18.62 -31.12 -6.64
CA ASP A 137 18.58 -31.60 -5.27
C ASP A 137 19.47 -30.75 -4.36
N GLY A 138 18.96 -30.42 -3.17
CA GLY A 138 19.62 -29.52 -2.22
C GLY A 138 19.53 -28.04 -2.55
N ALA A 139 18.72 -27.66 -3.55
CA ALA A 139 18.57 -26.25 -3.96
C ALA A 139 18.13 -25.37 -2.80
N GLN A 140 18.72 -24.17 -2.71
CA GLN A 140 18.36 -23.15 -1.76
C GLN A 140 17.18 -22.34 -2.29
N VAL A 141 16.17 -22.14 -1.43
CA VAL A 141 14.91 -21.46 -1.76
C VAL A 141 14.67 -20.36 -0.76
N SER A 142 14.61 -19.11 -1.19
CA SER A 142 14.14 -18.01 -0.33
C SER A 142 12.64 -17.80 -0.49
N ILE A 143 11.96 -17.60 0.64
CA ILE A 143 10.51 -17.34 0.74
C ILE A 143 10.26 -16.20 1.70
N PRO A 144 9.08 -15.51 1.64
CA PRO A 144 8.70 -14.48 2.61
C PRO A 144 8.68 -15.03 4.04
N SER A 145 9.14 -14.23 5.00
CA SER A 145 9.17 -14.61 6.44
C SER A 145 7.85 -14.36 7.16
N ASP A 146 6.97 -13.49 6.63
CA ASP A 146 5.66 -13.31 7.24
C ASP A 146 4.77 -14.55 7.04
N PRO A 147 3.95 -14.92 8.06
CA PRO A 147 3.21 -16.19 8.03
C PRO A 147 2.30 -16.34 6.81
N THR A 148 1.67 -15.25 6.36
CA THR A 148 0.69 -15.28 5.27
C THR A 148 1.35 -15.49 3.91
N ASN A 149 2.40 -14.71 3.60
CA ASN A 149 3.11 -14.85 2.33
C ASN A 149 4.06 -16.04 2.33
N GLY A 150 4.61 -16.43 3.49
CA GLY A 150 5.39 -17.68 3.65
C GLY A 150 4.55 -18.91 3.32
N GLY A 151 3.34 -19.01 3.91
CA GLY A 151 2.41 -20.10 3.60
C GLY A 151 1.95 -20.09 2.13
N ARG A 152 1.68 -18.91 1.57
CA ARG A 152 1.36 -18.72 0.16
C ARG A 152 2.49 -19.18 -0.77
N ALA A 153 3.74 -18.86 -0.40
CA ALA A 153 4.92 -19.30 -1.15
C ALA A 153 5.08 -20.82 -1.15
N LEU A 154 4.85 -21.47 -0.01
CA LEU A 154 4.88 -22.94 0.10
C LEU A 154 3.79 -23.59 -0.76
N LEU A 155 2.57 -23.04 -0.77
CA LEU A 155 1.49 -23.50 -1.64
C LEU A 155 1.87 -23.33 -3.13
N LEU A 156 2.56 -22.25 -3.50
CA LEU A 156 3.02 -22.05 -4.88
C LEU A 156 4.09 -23.08 -5.27
N LEU A 157 5.03 -23.40 -4.37
CA LEU A 157 6.04 -24.44 -4.57
C LEU A 157 5.41 -25.84 -4.69
N GLU A 158 4.35 -26.12 -3.92
CA GLU A 158 3.58 -27.37 -4.05
C GLU A 158 2.91 -27.45 -5.42
N ARG A 159 2.25 -26.37 -5.88
CA ARG A 159 1.62 -26.30 -7.21
C ARG A 159 2.66 -26.44 -8.34
N ALA A 160 3.87 -25.96 -8.12
CA ALA A 160 4.99 -26.17 -9.05
C ALA A 160 5.55 -27.60 -9.03
N GLY A 161 5.03 -28.48 -8.17
CA GLY A 161 5.45 -29.88 -8.07
C GLY A 161 6.79 -30.09 -7.35
N LEU A 162 7.28 -29.10 -6.60
CA LEU A 162 8.58 -29.14 -5.95
C LEU A 162 8.56 -29.78 -4.54
N LEU A 163 7.39 -29.79 -3.91
CA LEU A 163 7.18 -30.35 -2.56
C LEU A 163 5.71 -30.78 -2.38
N LYS A 164 5.39 -31.40 -1.25
CA LYS A 164 4.01 -31.60 -0.78
C LYS A 164 3.85 -31.12 0.65
N LEU A 165 2.74 -30.46 0.90
CA LEU A 165 2.34 -30.00 2.22
C LEU A 165 1.40 -31.00 2.90
N LYS A 166 1.35 -30.96 4.21
CA LYS A 166 0.37 -31.68 5.02
C LYS A 166 -1.05 -31.24 4.61
N GLY A 167 -1.94 -32.18 4.43
CA GLY A 167 -3.31 -31.86 4.02
C GLY A 167 -4.04 -30.94 5.00
N GLY A 168 -4.74 -29.93 4.46
CA GLY A 168 -5.60 -29.02 5.22
C GLY A 168 -4.91 -27.81 5.87
N VAL A 169 -3.60 -27.63 5.71
CA VAL A 169 -2.88 -26.46 6.29
C VAL A 169 -3.19 -25.15 5.56
N GLY A 170 -3.45 -25.20 4.25
CA GLY A 170 -3.80 -24.03 3.44
C GLY A 170 -2.76 -22.89 3.55
N ALA A 171 -3.25 -21.64 3.57
CA ALA A 171 -2.41 -20.45 3.64
C ALA A 171 -1.66 -20.26 4.99
N ALA A 172 -1.94 -21.10 5.99
CA ALA A 172 -1.21 -21.10 7.26
C ALA A 172 -0.03 -22.09 7.26
N ALA A 173 0.33 -22.66 6.09
CA ALA A 173 1.43 -23.59 5.96
C ALA A 173 2.75 -22.96 6.41
N THR A 174 3.55 -23.76 7.10
CA THR A 174 4.91 -23.44 7.51
C THR A 174 5.90 -24.45 6.90
N VAL A 175 7.19 -24.18 6.97
CA VAL A 175 8.23 -25.10 6.48
C VAL A 175 8.13 -26.47 7.18
N GLN A 176 7.64 -26.51 8.43
CA GLN A 176 7.42 -27.73 9.21
C GLN A 176 6.27 -28.60 8.66
N ASP A 177 5.39 -28.03 7.88
CA ASP A 177 4.27 -28.74 7.25
C ASP A 177 4.65 -29.41 5.92
N VAL A 178 5.89 -29.29 5.48
CA VAL A 178 6.39 -29.98 4.28
C VAL A 178 6.58 -31.47 4.62
N VAL A 179 5.72 -32.32 4.08
CA VAL A 179 5.71 -33.78 4.32
C VAL A 179 6.44 -34.56 3.24
N ASP A 180 6.63 -34.01 2.05
CA ASP A 180 7.42 -34.61 0.98
C ASP A 180 8.28 -33.52 0.32
N ASN A 181 9.58 -33.70 0.32
CA ASN A 181 10.60 -32.83 -0.23
C ASN A 181 11.60 -33.64 -1.06
N PRO A 182 11.19 -34.12 -2.24
CA PRO A 182 11.97 -35.06 -3.04
C PRO A 182 13.30 -34.47 -3.49
N LYS A 183 13.36 -33.16 -3.66
CA LYS A 183 14.59 -32.43 -4.06
C LYS A 183 15.43 -31.94 -2.87
N LYS A 184 15.02 -32.24 -1.64
CA LYS A 184 15.72 -31.80 -0.41
C LYS A 184 15.97 -30.29 -0.38
N LEU A 185 14.97 -29.51 -0.79
CA LEU A 185 15.01 -28.04 -0.82
C LEU A 185 15.36 -27.50 0.57
N GLN A 186 16.19 -26.47 0.60
CA GLN A 186 16.62 -25.77 1.80
C GLN A 186 16.00 -24.38 1.85
N PHE A 187 15.13 -24.14 2.81
CA PHE A 187 14.38 -22.90 2.90
C PHE A 187 15.12 -21.82 3.68
N LYS A 188 15.04 -20.58 3.19
CA LYS A 188 15.46 -19.35 3.86
C LYS A 188 14.26 -18.41 3.92
N GLU A 189 13.76 -18.17 5.12
CA GLU A 189 12.68 -17.20 5.37
C GLU A 189 13.28 -15.81 5.49
N ILE A 190 12.91 -14.91 4.59
CA ILE A 190 13.50 -13.58 4.39
C ILE A 190 12.40 -12.55 4.33
N GLU A 191 12.61 -11.37 4.91
CA GLU A 191 11.69 -10.25 4.77
C GLU A 191 11.38 -9.95 3.30
N ALA A 192 10.11 -9.82 2.94
CA ALA A 192 9.65 -9.74 1.55
C ALA A 192 10.39 -8.70 0.70
N PRO A 193 10.69 -7.46 1.20
CA PRO A 193 11.46 -6.47 0.44
C PRO A 193 12.89 -6.88 0.09
N GLN A 194 13.46 -7.87 0.79
CA GLN A 194 14.83 -8.33 0.58
C GLN A 194 14.93 -9.51 -0.40
N LEU A 195 13.82 -10.20 -0.68
CA LEU A 195 13.82 -11.39 -1.53
C LEU A 195 14.44 -11.18 -2.92
N PRO A 196 14.16 -10.08 -3.66
CA PRO A 196 14.80 -9.87 -4.97
C PRO A 196 16.33 -9.84 -4.90
N ARG A 197 16.89 -9.35 -3.80
CA ARG A 197 18.35 -9.26 -3.60
C ARG A 197 18.99 -10.60 -3.33
N THR A 198 18.21 -11.62 -2.97
CA THR A 198 18.74 -12.97 -2.70
C THR A 198 18.93 -13.79 -3.97
N LEU A 199 18.47 -13.34 -5.14
CA LEU A 199 18.46 -14.13 -6.40
C LEU A 199 19.85 -14.61 -6.84
N ASP A 200 20.91 -13.86 -6.52
CA ASP A 200 22.29 -14.28 -6.83
C ASP A 200 22.80 -15.33 -5.84
N ASP A 201 22.28 -15.36 -4.62
CA ASP A 201 22.74 -16.23 -3.54
C ASP A 201 22.00 -17.58 -3.49
N VAL A 202 20.70 -17.59 -3.84
CA VAL A 202 19.85 -18.78 -3.81
C VAL A 202 19.67 -19.40 -5.20
N ASP A 203 19.08 -20.58 -5.28
CA ASP A 203 18.76 -21.22 -6.56
C ASP A 203 17.44 -20.73 -7.13
N ILE A 204 16.43 -20.55 -6.28
CA ILE A 204 15.15 -19.95 -6.61
C ILE A 204 14.65 -19.07 -5.45
N SER A 205 13.87 -18.06 -5.76
CA SER A 205 13.20 -17.18 -4.78
C SER A 205 11.71 -17.07 -5.10
N VAL A 206 10.85 -17.16 -4.10
CA VAL A 206 9.41 -16.90 -4.23
C VAL A 206 9.16 -15.46 -3.81
N ILE A 207 8.75 -14.62 -4.74
CA ILE A 207 8.72 -13.17 -4.54
C ILE A 207 7.31 -12.63 -4.81
N ASN A 208 6.81 -11.78 -3.89
CA ASN A 208 5.59 -10.99 -4.10
C ASN A 208 5.78 -10.08 -5.31
N THR A 209 4.74 -9.95 -6.13
CA THR A 209 4.80 -9.26 -7.42
C THR A 209 5.22 -7.80 -7.32
N ASN A 210 4.74 -7.06 -6.31
CA ASN A 210 5.16 -5.68 -6.10
C ASN A 210 6.69 -5.55 -5.87
N TRP A 211 7.30 -6.45 -5.11
CA TRP A 211 8.76 -6.46 -4.88
C TRP A 211 9.53 -6.93 -6.11
N ALA A 212 9.00 -7.91 -6.83
CA ALA A 212 9.58 -8.34 -8.10
C ALA A 212 9.63 -7.18 -9.10
N MET A 213 8.53 -6.45 -9.25
CA MET A 213 8.44 -5.30 -10.17
C MET A 213 9.35 -4.13 -9.75
N GLN A 214 9.51 -3.86 -8.45
CA GLN A 214 10.47 -2.86 -7.97
C GLN A 214 11.94 -3.24 -8.24
N ALA A 215 12.21 -4.52 -8.48
CA ALA A 215 13.52 -5.02 -8.89
C ALA A 215 13.60 -5.28 -10.41
N ASP A 216 12.77 -4.61 -11.21
CA ASP A 216 12.73 -4.70 -12.68
C ASP A 216 12.41 -6.10 -13.24
N LEU A 217 11.93 -7.01 -12.40
CA LEU A 217 11.42 -8.32 -12.84
C LEU A 217 9.99 -8.14 -13.37
N VAL A 218 9.76 -8.62 -14.58
CA VAL A 218 8.42 -8.64 -15.19
C VAL A 218 7.80 -10.01 -14.94
N PRO A 219 6.79 -10.16 -14.05
CA PRO A 219 6.30 -11.47 -13.64
C PRO A 219 5.94 -12.41 -14.81
N THR A 220 5.22 -11.89 -15.82
CA THR A 220 4.79 -12.64 -17.00
C THR A 220 5.93 -13.06 -17.92
N ARG A 221 7.13 -12.51 -17.78
CA ARG A 221 8.31 -12.81 -18.61
C ARG A 221 9.37 -13.60 -17.82
N ASP A 222 9.61 -13.21 -16.57
CA ASP A 222 10.79 -13.62 -15.80
C ASP A 222 10.50 -14.68 -14.75
N ALA A 223 9.22 -14.90 -14.38
CA ALA A 223 8.88 -15.96 -13.44
C ALA A 223 9.01 -17.34 -14.10
N LEU A 224 9.64 -18.26 -13.40
CA LEU A 224 9.71 -19.69 -13.76
C LEU A 224 8.36 -20.38 -13.61
N PHE A 225 7.58 -19.91 -12.63
CA PHE A 225 6.22 -20.36 -12.33
C PHE A 225 5.47 -19.26 -11.58
N MET A 226 4.17 -19.12 -11.82
CA MET A 226 3.32 -18.10 -11.20
C MET A 226 2.02 -18.69 -10.69
N GLU A 227 1.39 -17.99 -9.74
CA GLU A 227 -0.03 -18.20 -9.44
C GLU A 227 -0.90 -17.94 -10.68
N ASP A 228 -2.07 -18.57 -10.72
CA ASP A 228 -3.06 -18.26 -11.73
C ASP A 228 -3.86 -16.98 -11.40
N LYS A 229 -4.67 -16.55 -12.37
CA LYS A 229 -5.45 -15.31 -12.28
C LYS A 229 -6.60 -15.38 -11.26
N THR A 230 -6.92 -16.55 -10.74
CA THR A 230 -8.01 -16.79 -9.77
C THR A 230 -7.49 -16.78 -8.34
N SER A 231 -6.27 -16.28 -8.11
CA SER A 231 -5.67 -16.14 -6.79
C SER A 231 -6.59 -15.38 -5.82
N PRO A 232 -6.82 -15.91 -4.59
CA PRO A 232 -7.70 -15.27 -3.62
C PRO A 232 -7.08 -14.05 -2.92
N TYR A 233 -5.85 -13.72 -3.25
CA TYR A 233 -5.08 -12.66 -2.61
C TYR A 233 -5.34 -11.31 -3.27
N VAL A 234 -6.60 -10.84 -3.18
CA VAL A 234 -7.01 -9.52 -3.69
C VAL A 234 -6.38 -8.43 -2.83
N ASN A 235 -5.70 -7.49 -3.47
CA ASN A 235 -5.17 -6.28 -2.84
C ASN A 235 -6.29 -5.30 -2.55
N ILE A 236 -6.28 -4.72 -1.35
CA ILE A 236 -7.40 -4.03 -0.74
C ILE A 236 -7.04 -2.62 -0.27
N LEU A 237 -8.03 -1.73 -0.32
CA LEU A 237 -7.99 -0.45 0.39
C LEU A 237 -8.42 -0.67 1.84
N VAL A 238 -7.63 -0.19 2.78
CA VAL A 238 -7.86 -0.34 4.22
C VAL A 238 -7.92 1.03 4.89
N VAL A 239 -8.86 1.18 5.81
CA VAL A 239 -9.06 2.38 6.63
C VAL A 239 -9.16 2.00 8.12
N ARG A 240 -9.20 2.99 9.00
CA ARG A 240 -9.61 2.76 10.40
C ARG A 240 -11.08 2.38 10.45
N GLN A 241 -11.44 1.49 11.38
CA GLN A 241 -12.85 1.22 11.69
C GLN A 241 -13.55 2.52 12.14
N GLY A 242 -14.69 2.80 11.51
CA GLY A 242 -15.47 4.02 11.70
C GLY A 242 -15.21 5.11 10.65
N ASP A 243 -14.14 5.02 9.86
CA ASP A 243 -13.83 5.96 8.77
C ASP A 243 -14.43 5.54 7.41
N GLU A 244 -15.05 4.36 7.32
CA GLU A 244 -15.53 3.75 6.08
C GLU A 244 -16.47 4.65 5.29
N ASN A 245 -17.30 5.42 6.01
CA ASN A 245 -18.32 6.27 5.42
C ASN A 245 -17.90 7.75 5.24
N ARG A 246 -16.65 8.08 5.47
CA ARG A 246 -16.13 9.43 5.20
C ARG A 246 -16.29 9.74 3.70
N PRO A 247 -16.81 10.93 3.33
CA PRO A 247 -17.04 11.27 1.93
C PRO A 247 -15.78 11.14 1.05
N GLU A 248 -14.59 11.47 1.60
CA GLU A 248 -13.31 11.37 0.91
C GLU A 248 -12.93 9.92 0.62
N ILE A 249 -13.21 9.00 1.57
CA ILE A 249 -12.98 7.55 1.41
C ILE A 249 -13.92 6.99 0.35
N GLN A 250 -15.21 7.37 0.39
CA GLN A 250 -16.19 6.94 -0.61
C GLN A 250 -15.83 7.42 -2.02
N ALA A 251 -15.34 8.66 -2.16
CA ALA A 251 -14.86 9.19 -3.42
C ALA A 251 -13.63 8.40 -3.92
N LEU A 252 -12.67 8.09 -3.05
CA LEU A 252 -11.49 7.30 -3.38
C LEU A 252 -11.88 5.88 -3.83
N MET A 253 -12.79 5.22 -3.11
CA MET A 253 -13.28 3.89 -3.49
C MET A 253 -13.91 3.89 -4.88
N LYS A 254 -14.76 4.88 -5.17
CA LYS A 254 -15.39 5.04 -6.49
C LYS A 254 -14.35 5.27 -7.58
N ALA A 255 -13.37 6.13 -7.33
CA ALA A 255 -12.30 6.42 -8.29
C ALA A 255 -11.41 5.18 -8.56
N LEU A 256 -11.09 4.39 -7.53
CA LEU A 256 -10.32 3.14 -7.68
C LEU A 256 -11.06 2.07 -8.49
N HIS A 257 -12.40 2.06 -8.51
CA HIS A 257 -13.22 1.16 -9.33
C HIS A 257 -13.64 1.79 -10.68
N SER A 258 -12.90 2.78 -11.17
CA SER A 258 -13.17 3.41 -12.46
C SER A 258 -12.62 2.60 -13.64
N GLU A 259 -13.24 2.79 -14.82
CA GLU A 259 -12.70 2.25 -16.07
C GLU A 259 -11.29 2.77 -16.38
N ALA A 260 -10.94 3.98 -15.92
CA ALA A 260 -9.59 4.52 -16.07
C ALA A 260 -8.55 3.67 -15.35
N VAL A 261 -8.82 3.27 -14.10
CA VAL A 261 -7.95 2.38 -13.33
C VAL A 261 -7.88 1.00 -13.97
N LYS A 262 -9.01 0.44 -14.39
CA LYS A 262 -9.05 -0.87 -15.05
C LYS A 262 -8.21 -0.88 -16.33
N ASN A 263 -8.37 0.13 -17.17
CA ASN A 263 -7.61 0.26 -18.40
C ASN A 263 -6.12 0.45 -18.11
N PHE A 264 -5.76 1.31 -17.16
CA PHE A 264 -4.38 1.51 -16.74
C PHE A 264 -3.71 0.20 -16.30
N ILE A 265 -4.37 -0.58 -15.45
CA ILE A 265 -3.86 -1.87 -14.98
C ILE A 265 -3.64 -2.82 -16.16
N ASN A 266 -4.61 -2.95 -17.07
CA ASN A 266 -4.52 -3.85 -18.21
C ASN A 266 -3.43 -3.44 -19.21
N GLU A 267 -3.32 -2.16 -19.52
CA GLU A 267 -2.37 -1.63 -20.51
C GLU A 267 -0.94 -1.63 -19.98
N LYS A 268 -0.76 -1.21 -18.73
CA LYS A 268 0.57 -1.09 -18.13
C LYS A 268 1.17 -2.42 -17.74
N TYR A 269 0.40 -3.24 -17.03
CA TYR A 269 0.93 -4.47 -16.41
C TYR A 269 0.69 -5.73 -17.24
N LYS A 270 -0.12 -5.67 -18.28
CA LYS A 270 -0.27 -6.73 -19.31
C LYS A 270 -0.45 -8.14 -18.75
N GLY A 271 -1.25 -8.26 -17.67
CA GLY A 271 -1.55 -9.51 -17.01
C GLY A 271 -0.62 -9.90 -15.86
N ALA A 272 0.42 -9.13 -15.56
CA ALA A 272 1.19 -9.26 -14.33
C ALA A 272 0.38 -8.81 -13.11
N ILE A 273 -0.52 -7.84 -13.31
CA ILE A 273 -1.53 -7.35 -12.35
C ILE A 273 -2.89 -7.48 -13.02
N ILE A 274 -3.92 -7.83 -12.26
CA ILE A 274 -5.24 -8.14 -12.78
C ILE A 274 -6.30 -7.36 -11.98
N PRO A 275 -7.16 -6.54 -12.63
CA PRO A 275 -8.28 -5.90 -11.94
C PRO A 275 -9.20 -6.95 -11.29
N ALA A 276 -9.71 -6.65 -10.09
CA ALA A 276 -10.60 -7.53 -9.33
C ALA A 276 -12.04 -6.98 -9.25
N PHE A 277 -12.42 -6.10 -10.18
CA PHE A 277 -13.75 -5.48 -10.27
C PHE A 277 -14.23 -5.34 -11.71
#